data_ed9587c541143c3c8c38a30aece869ed
#
_entry.id   ed9587c541143c3c8c38a30aece869ed
#
_cell.length_a   1.000
_cell.length_b   1.000
_cell.length_c   1.000
_cell.angle_alpha   90.00
_cell.angle_beta   90.00
_cell.angle_gamma   90.00
#
_symmetry.space_group_name_H-M   'P 1'
#
loop_
_entity.id
_entity.type
_entity.pdbx_description
1 polymer ?
#
loop_
_entity_poly.entity_id
_entity_poly.type
_entity_poly.pdbx_seq_one_letter_code
_entity_poly.pdbx_strand_id
1 'polypeptide(L)'
;AINVWWLRQQKSRLAKSTAFWATTAIVSGIAIVVLTFFYYVVSDRPWLGRLDPGGSEAGYAQVAERAEAEMKTAGATWIATTDYRTYAMLRWELKGRVPVIQINERARFIGFKNPGMDRIRGQAGLYVARQSDADNPLWSATTAVRQPLGEAARTWRGLTMDTYVLQKITNWTPELSPPPDTPFYRWHPLAENGAVPSRITGNTGRLF
;
A
#
# COMPACT_ATOMS: atom_id res chain seq x y z
N ALA A 1 -35.72 56.26 -0.32
CA ALA A 1 -35.69 55.73 1.08
C ALA A 1 -36.00 54.23 1.15
N ILE A 2 -36.91 53.69 0.36
CA ILE A 2 -37.35 52.27 0.39
C ILE A 2 -36.23 51.31 -0.05
N ASN A 3 -35.46 51.67 -1.10
CA ASN A 3 -34.38 50.82 -1.60
C ASN A 3 -33.20 50.64 -0.61
N VAL A 4 -32.89 51.70 0.15
CA VAL A 4 -31.81 51.66 1.16
C VAL A 4 -32.22 50.81 2.36
N TRP A 5 -33.48 50.88 2.78
CA TRP A 5 -34.01 50.04 3.83
C TRP A 5 -34.00 48.54 3.46
N TRP A 6 -34.43 48.21 2.24
CA TRP A 6 -34.47 46.86 1.71
C TRP A 6 -33.07 46.24 1.62
N LEU A 7 -32.10 47.00 1.10
CA LEU A 7 -30.69 46.56 1.03
C LEU A 7 -30.08 46.33 2.42
N ARG A 8 -30.41 47.17 3.41
CA ARG A 8 -29.94 46.94 4.79
C ARG A 8 -30.53 45.66 5.39
N GLN A 9 -31.81 45.40 5.15
CA GLN A 9 -32.47 44.20 5.62
C GLN A 9 -31.92 42.95 4.98
N GLN A 10 -31.59 42.98 3.68
CA GLN A 10 -30.98 41.90 2.94
C GLN A 10 -29.55 41.61 3.47
N LYS A 11 -28.74 42.63 3.72
CA LYS A 11 -27.40 42.47 4.33
C LYS A 11 -27.47 41.83 5.71
N SER A 12 -28.45 42.21 6.55
CA SER A 12 -28.59 41.62 7.87
C SER A 12 -29.02 40.16 7.84
N ARG A 13 -29.86 39.76 6.90
CA ARG A 13 -30.24 38.34 6.67
C ARG A 13 -29.09 37.52 6.20
N LEU A 14 -28.31 38.02 5.22
CA LEU A 14 -27.11 37.34 4.72
C LEU A 14 -26.06 37.17 5.83
N ALA A 15 -25.81 38.20 6.63
CA ALA A 15 -24.90 38.14 7.76
C ALA A 15 -25.31 37.09 8.81
N LYS A 16 -26.61 37.04 9.15
CA LYS A 16 -27.15 36.03 10.07
C LYS A 16 -27.04 34.61 9.52
N SER A 17 -27.33 34.43 8.22
CA SER A 17 -27.18 33.14 7.52
C SER A 17 -25.73 32.71 7.50
N THR A 18 -24.79 33.59 7.17
CA THR A 18 -23.36 33.29 7.15
C THR A 18 -22.86 32.91 8.55
N ALA A 19 -23.25 33.66 9.58
CA ALA A 19 -22.86 33.35 10.94
C ALA A 19 -23.44 31.99 11.40
N PHE A 20 -24.67 31.67 11.06
CA PHE A 20 -25.26 30.37 11.34
C PHE A 20 -24.48 29.22 10.71
N TRP A 21 -24.18 29.31 9.41
CA TRP A 21 -23.43 28.27 8.71
C TRP A 21 -21.99 28.14 9.21
N ALA A 22 -21.33 29.26 9.52
CA ALA A 22 -19.99 29.25 10.10
C ALA A 22 -19.98 28.56 11.47
N THR A 23 -20.93 28.90 12.35
CA THR A 23 -21.06 28.27 13.66
C THR A 23 -21.35 26.77 13.53
N THR A 24 -22.27 26.40 12.63
CA THR A 24 -22.59 24.99 12.37
C THR A 24 -21.36 24.22 11.88
N ALA A 25 -20.57 24.78 10.96
CA ALA A 25 -19.36 24.16 10.46
C ALA A 25 -18.32 23.97 11.57
N ILE A 26 -18.11 24.96 12.42
CA ILE A 26 -17.17 24.86 13.55
C ILE A 26 -17.63 23.79 14.56
N VAL A 27 -18.89 23.83 14.96
CA VAL A 27 -19.45 22.88 15.95
C VAL A 27 -19.39 21.45 15.40
N SER A 28 -19.81 21.25 14.15
CA SER A 28 -19.73 19.92 13.53
C SER A 28 -18.30 19.44 13.35
N GLY A 29 -17.37 20.32 12.98
CA GLY A 29 -15.96 20.00 12.90
C GLY A 29 -15.38 19.54 14.25
N ILE A 30 -15.66 20.26 15.32
CA ILE A 30 -15.25 19.88 16.67
C ILE A 30 -15.88 18.53 17.05
N ALA A 31 -17.18 18.33 16.80
CA ALA A 31 -17.85 17.08 17.11
C ALA A 31 -17.22 15.89 16.36
N ILE A 32 -16.90 16.04 15.09
CA ILE A 32 -16.22 15.01 14.29
C ILE A 32 -14.86 14.68 14.90
N VAL A 33 -14.05 15.69 15.25
CA VAL A 33 -12.74 15.48 15.88
C VAL A 33 -12.86 14.71 17.19
N VAL A 34 -13.78 15.12 18.06
CA VAL A 34 -14.01 14.46 19.36
C VAL A 34 -14.48 13.01 19.16
N LEU A 35 -15.42 12.77 18.26
CA LEU A 35 -15.90 11.41 17.96
C LEU A 35 -14.80 10.54 17.36
N THR A 36 -13.99 11.09 16.46
CA THR A 36 -12.86 10.39 15.88
C THR A 36 -11.81 10.05 16.94
N PHE A 37 -11.46 11.01 17.79
CA PHE A 37 -10.55 10.77 18.91
C PHE A 37 -11.08 9.68 19.84
N PHE A 38 -12.34 9.77 20.25
CA PHE A 38 -12.97 8.76 21.10
C PHE A 38 -12.93 7.37 20.44
N TYR A 39 -13.25 7.30 19.15
CA TYR A 39 -13.24 6.05 18.40
C TYR A 39 -11.85 5.42 18.35
N TYR A 40 -10.80 6.21 18.02
CA TYR A 40 -9.45 5.67 17.83
C TYR A 40 -8.66 5.47 19.12
N VAL A 41 -8.90 6.29 20.15
CA VAL A 41 -8.10 6.28 21.38
C VAL A 41 -8.78 5.53 22.51
N VAL A 42 -10.09 5.68 22.64
CA VAL A 42 -10.84 5.16 23.80
C VAL A 42 -11.56 3.85 23.48
N SER A 43 -12.07 3.70 22.25
CA SER A 43 -12.87 2.52 21.90
C SER A 43 -11.98 1.35 21.50
N ASP A 44 -12.13 0.22 22.19
CA ASP A 44 -11.47 -1.05 21.83
C ASP A 44 -12.24 -1.85 20.76
N ARG A 45 -13.44 -1.40 20.40
CA ARG A 45 -14.32 -2.15 19.48
C ARG A 45 -14.27 -1.60 18.07
N PRO A 46 -14.19 -2.45 17.04
CA PRO A 46 -14.23 -2.05 15.64
C PRO A 46 -15.70 -1.82 15.20
N TRP A 47 -16.34 -0.74 15.66
CA TRP A 47 -17.75 -0.45 15.33
C TRP A 47 -18.01 -0.36 13.82
N LEU A 48 -17.03 0.10 13.07
CA LEU A 48 -17.09 0.17 11.59
C LEU A 48 -16.67 -1.15 10.92
N GLY A 49 -16.29 -2.17 11.70
CA GLY A 49 -15.87 -3.45 11.18
C GLY A 49 -14.74 -3.33 10.15
N ARG A 50 -14.91 -3.96 9.00
CA ARG A 50 -13.92 -3.89 7.89
C ARG A 50 -13.87 -2.53 7.19
N LEU A 51 -14.85 -1.67 7.41
CA LEU A 51 -14.87 -0.31 6.87
C LEU A 51 -14.08 0.68 7.74
N ASP A 52 -13.50 0.23 8.86
CA ASP A 52 -12.69 1.05 9.73
C ASP A 52 -11.43 1.54 8.99
N PRO A 53 -11.29 2.86 8.77
CA PRO A 53 -10.09 3.40 8.10
C PRO A 53 -8.79 3.05 8.83
N GLY A 54 -8.81 2.98 10.18
CA GLY A 54 -7.65 2.58 10.98
C GLY A 54 -7.26 1.12 10.77
N GLY A 55 -8.23 0.25 10.44
CA GLY A 55 -7.99 -1.15 10.12
C GLY A 55 -7.25 -1.34 8.79
N SER A 56 -7.23 -0.34 7.93
CA SER A 56 -6.55 -0.45 6.63
C SER A 56 -5.03 -0.65 6.77
N GLU A 57 -4.42 -0.01 7.77
CA GLU A 57 -2.97 -0.03 7.99
C GLU A 57 -2.55 -0.86 9.22
N ALA A 58 -3.51 -1.27 10.06
CA ALA A 58 -3.22 -2.00 11.30
C ALA A 58 -3.04 -3.50 11.09
N GLY A 59 -2.37 -4.17 12.04
CA GLY A 59 -2.24 -5.63 12.10
C GLY A 59 -1.14 -6.21 11.21
N TYR A 60 -0.36 -5.40 10.51
CA TYR A 60 0.75 -5.92 9.69
C TYR A 60 1.94 -6.43 10.52
N ALA A 61 2.10 -5.98 11.77
CA ALA A 61 3.11 -6.51 12.66
C ALA A 61 2.98 -8.04 12.82
N GLN A 62 1.75 -8.54 13.00
CA GLN A 62 1.47 -9.98 13.13
C GLN A 62 1.85 -10.74 11.85
N VAL A 63 1.55 -10.16 10.67
CA VAL A 63 1.93 -10.76 9.38
C VAL A 63 3.45 -10.77 9.22
N ALA A 64 4.12 -9.69 9.61
CA ALA A 64 5.57 -9.57 9.54
C ALA A 64 6.29 -10.56 10.47
N GLU A 65 5.84 -10.69 11.70
CA GLU A 65 6.37 -11.66 12.69
C GLU A 65 6.20 -13.10 12.19
N ARG A 66 5.02 -13.43 11.68
CA ARG A 66 4.76 -14.75 11.12
C ARG A 66 5.61 -15.00 9.87
N ALA A 67 5.74 -14.03 8.98
CA ALA A 67 6.59 -14.13 7.81
C ALA A 67 8.07 -14.32 8.20
N GLU A 68 8.57 -13.58 9.17
CA GLU A 68 9.96 -13.73 9.66
C GLU A 68 10.21 -15.12 10.29
N ALA A 69 9.25 -15.65 11.02
CA ALA A 69 9.34 -17.00 11.59
C ALA A 69 9.38 -18.08 10.49
N GLU A 70 8.47 -17.99 9.51
CA GLU A 70 8.43 -18.94 8.39
C GLU A 70 9.67 -18.85 7.48
N MET A 71 10.22 -17.65 7.29
CA MET A 71 11.49 -17.48 6.57
C MET A 71 12.61 -18.28 7.21
N LYS A 72 12.76 -18.19 8.54
CA LYS A 72 13.82 -18.92 9.28
C LYS A 72 13.65 -20.41 9.11
N THR A 73 12.43 -20.91 9.24
CA THR A 73 12.11 -22.34 9.12
C THR A 73 12.34 -22.85 7.68
N ALA A 74 11.94 -22.06 6.68
CA ALA A 74 12.05 -22.43 5.28
C ALA A 74 13.45 -22.19 4.67
N GLY A 75 14.37 -21.53 5.39
CA GLY A 75 15.66 -21.11 4.86
C GLY A 75 15.54 -20.05 3.76
N ALA A 76 14.50 -19.22 3.80
CA ALA A 76 14.31 -18.11 2.88
C ALA A 76 15.07 -16.86 3.36
N THR A 77 15.63 -16.09 2.44
CA THR A 77 16.49 -14.93 2.75
C THR A 77 15.87 -13.59 2.41
N TRP A 78 14.78 -13.59 1.67
CA TRP A 78 14.07 -12.38 1.22
C TRP A 78 12.57 -12.64 1.10
N ILE A 79 11.77 -11.57 1.09
CA ILE A 79 10.32 -11.63 0.94
C ILE A 79 9.93 -11.08 -0.42
N ALA A 80 9.08 -11.81 -1.14
CA ALA A 80 8.41 -11.39 -2.36
C ALA A 80 6.96 -10.97 -2.06
N THR A 81 6.48 -9.93 -2.71
CA THR A 81 5.07 -9.53 -2.69
C THR A 81 4.65 -8.94 -4.03
N THR A 82 3.36 -9.01 -4.34
CA THR A 82 2.77 -8.45 -5.56
C THR A 82 1.89 -7.23 -5.28
N ASP A 83 1.62 -6.90 -4.02
CA ASP A 83 0.79 -5.78 -3.60
C ASP A 83 1.64 -4.66 -2.97
N TYR A 84 1.40 -3.42 -3.44
CA TYR A 84 2.10 -2.22 -2.95
C TYR A 84 1.95 -2.01 -1.44
N ARG A 85 0.73 -2.16 -0.92
CA ARG A 85 0.46 -1.96 0.50
C ARG A 85 1.19 -2.98 1.34
N THR A 86 1.10 -4.24 0.97
CA THR A 86 1.82 -5.33 1.64
C THR A 86 3.33 -5.09 1.63
N TYR A 87 3.88 -4.64 0.49
CA TYR A 87 5.29 -4.25 0.40
C TYR A 87 5.66 -3.15 1.39
N ALA A 88 4.91 -2.05 1.39
CA ALA A 88 5.20 -0.90 2.22
C ALA A 88 5.14 -1.25 3.71
N MET A 89 4.08 -1.96 4.11
CA MET A 89 3.84 -2.32 5.50
C MET A 89 4.82 -3.36 6.02
N LEU A 90 5.13 -4.41 5.25
CA LEU A 90 6.15 -5.39 5.66
C LEU A 90 7.53 -4.74 5.78
N ARG A 91 7.87 -3.85 4.87
CA ARG A 91 9.14 -3.13 4.94
C ARG A 91 9.23 -2.23 6.18
N TRP A 92 8.11 -1.60 6.55
CA TRP A 92 8.01 -0.78 7.76
C TRP A 92 8.17 -1.63 9.02
N GLU A 93 7.42 -2.72 9.15
CA GLU A 93 7.44 -3.58 10.32
C GLU A 93 8.78 -4.32 10.50
N LEU A 94 9.34 -4.79 9.40
CA LEU A 94 10.63 -5.50 9.42
C LEU A 94 11.83 -4.55 9.55
N LYS A 95 11.65 -3.23 9.46
CA LYS A 95 12.70 -2.21 9.68
C LYS A 95 14.00 -2.49 8.93
N GLY A 96 13.91 -3.04 7.73
CA GLY A 96 15.06 -3.37 6.89
C GLY A 96 15.88 -4.61 7.32
N ARG A 97 15.44 -5.35 8.34
CA ARG A 97 16.10 -6.62 8.75
C ARG A 97 16.08 -7.68 7.65
N VAL A 98 15.02 -7.65 6.86
CA VAL A 98 14.79 -8.59 5.76
C VAL A 98 14.55 -7.80 4.48
N PRO A 99 15.16 -8.17 3.35
CA PRO A 99 14.83 -7.61 2.06
C PRO A 99 13.38 -7.94 1.68
N VAL A 100 12.55 -6.91 1.43
CA VAL A 100 11.20 -7.07 0.89
C VAL A 100 11.20 -6.51 -0.52
N ILE A 101 10.71 -7.28 -1.49
CA ILE A 101 10.77 -6.96 -2.91
C ILE A 101 9.37 -7.10 -3.51
N GLN A 102 8.95 -6.07 -4.21
CA GLN A 102 7.77 -6.18 -5.05
C GLN A 102 8.17 -6.70 -6.42
N ILE A 103 7.57 -7.81 -6.84
CA ILE A 103 8.01 -8.56 -8.01
C ILE A 103 7.25 -8.23 -9.30
N ASN A 104 6.09 -7.57 -9.23
CA ASN A 104 5.24 -7.29 -10.40
C ASN A 104 5.25 -5.83 -10.88
N GLU A 105 5.42 -4.85 -9.98
CA GLU A 105 5.35 -3.43 -10.35
C GLU A 105 6.68 -2.71 -10.13
N ARG A 106 7.75 -3.25 -10.64
CA ARG A 106 9.12 -2.74 -10.39
C ARG A 106 9.31 -1.28 -10.81
N ALA A 107 8.60 -0.82 -11.82
CA ALA A 107 8.70 0.56 -12.30
C ALA A 107 8.34 1.61 -11.24
N ARG A 108 7.41 1.31 -10.32
CA ARG A 108 7.04 2.22 -9.21
C ARG A 108 8.15 2.38 -8.17
N PHE A 109 9.10 1.47 -8.13
CA PHE A 109 10.12 1.38 -7.08
C PHE A 109 11.52 1.75 -7.55
N ILE A 110 11.64 2.35 -8.73
CA ILE A 110 12.91 2.78 -9.32
C ILE A 110 13.73 3.68 -8.37
N GLY A 111 13.05 4.53 -7.59
CA GLY A 111 13.71 5.42 -6.63
C GLY A 111 14.09 4.79 -5.29
N PHE A 112 13.67 3.56 -5.03
CA PHE A 112 14.00 2.88 -3.77
C PHE A 112 15.26 2.02 -3.94
N LYS A 113 16.17 2.09 -2.97
CA LYS A 113 17.27 1.15 -2.87
C LYS A 113 16.69 -0.25 -2.58
N ASN A 114 16.37 -0.98 -3.62
CA ASN A 114 16.15 -2.41 -3.47
C ASN A 114 17.51 -3.07 -3.20
N PRO A 115 17.55 -4.13 -2.40
CA PRO A 115 18.73 -4.99 -2.37
C PRO A 115 19.00 -5.41 -3.80
N GLY A 116 20.25 -5.31 -4.25
CA GLY A 116 20.60 -5.67 -5.61
C GLY A 116 20.04 -7.07 -5.93
N MET A 117 19.41 -7.22 -7.08
CA MET A 117 18.79 -8.48 -7.49
C MET A 117 19.78 -9.63 -7.49
N ASP A 118 21.06 -9.33 -7.69
CA ASP A 118 22.15 -10.30 -7.62
C ASP A 118 22.25 -10.97 -6.24
N ARG A 119 21.91 -10.24 -5.17
CA ARG A 119 21.98 -10.80 -3.81
C ARG A 119 20.92 -11.85 -3.52
N ILE A 120 19.83 -11.86 -4.28
CA ILE A 120 18.72 -12.81 -4.09
C ILE A 120 18.68 -13.88 -5.18
N ARG A 121 19.49 -13.73 -6.22
CA ARG A 121 19.57 -14.70 -7.32
C ARG A 121 19.96 -16.07 -6.79
N GLY A 122 19.16 -17.09 -7.12
CA GLY A 122 19.38 -18.46 -6.70
C GLY A 122 19.07 -18.73 -5.21
N GLN A 123 18.64 -17.72 -4.45
CA GLN A 123 18.25 -17.90 -3.06
C GLN A 123 16.74 -18.17 -2.95
N ALA A 124 16.36 -18.94 -1.92
CA ALA A 124 14.96 -19.12 -1.59
C ALA A 124 14.35 -17.82 -1.04
N GLY A 125 13.17 -17.48 -1.50
CA GLY A 125 12.35 -16.39 -0.99
C GLY A 125 11.10 -16.88 -0.30
N LEU A 126 10.43 -15.97 0.43
CA LEU A 126 9.10 -16.16 0.96
C LEU A 126 8.11 -15.25 0.22
N TYR A 127 7.13 -15.82 -0.47
CA TYR A 127 6.03 -15.06 -1.06
C TYR A 127 4.97 -14.80 -0.01
N VAL A 128 4.60 -13.52 0.14
CA VAL A 128 3.56 -13.06 1.07
C VAL A 128 2.53 -12.28 0.26
N ALA A 129 1.32 -12.80 0.17
CA ALA A 129 0.23 -12.16 -0.55
C ALA A 129 -1.09 -12.36 0.19
N ARG A 130 -2.07 -11.49 -0.07
CA ARG A 130 -3.43 -11.76 0.38
C ARG A 130 -3.92 -13.05 -0.27
N GLN A 131 -4.81 -13.74 0.41
CA GLN A 131 -5.41 -14.97 -0.12
C GLN A 131 -6.09 -14.74 -1.48
N SER A 132 -6.71 -13.57 -1.68
CA SER A 132 -7.28 -13.18 -2.98
C SER A 132 -6.27 -13.08 -4.12
N ASP A 133 -5.01 -12.81 -3.77
CA ASP A 133 -3.93 -12.53 -4.73
C ASP A 133 -2.90 -13.66 -4.79
N ALA A 134 -3.19 -14.79 -4.12
CA ALA A 134 -2.29 -15.94 -4.01
C ALA A 134 -1.89 -16.52 -5.37
N ASP A 135 -2.86 -16.57 -6.29
CA ASP A 135 -2.71 -17.10 -7.64
C ASP A 135 -2.53 -15.99 -8.68
N ASN A 136 -1.71 -15.01 -8.36
CA ASN A 136 -1.39 -13.94 -9.29
C ASN A 136 -0.88 -14.51 -10.63
N PRO A 137 -1.39 -14.05 -11.79
CA PRO A 137 -0.99 -14.54 -13.13
C PRO A 137 0.51 -14.45 -13.40
N LEU A 138 1.23 -13.59 -12.68
CA LEU A 138 2.68 -13.50 -12.77
C LEU A 138 3.37 -14.87 -12.60
N TRP A 139 2.84 -15.71 -11.72
CA TRP A 139 3.46 -17.00 -11.40
C TRP A 139 3.40 -17.99 -12.56
N SER A 140 2.35 -17.94 -13.40
CA SER A 140 2.24 -18.81 -14.58
C SER A 140 3.29 -18.50 -15.65
N ALA A 141 3.84 -17.29 -15.64
CA ALA A 141 4.87 -16.84 -16.56
C ALA A 141 6.31 -17.01 -16.04
N THR A 142 6.47 -17.63 -14.86
CA THR A 142 7.79 -17.84 -14.23
C THR A 142 8.09 -19.33 -14.07
N THR A 143 9.37 -19.66 -13.94
CA THR A 143 9.84 -21.02 -13.61
C THR A 143 9.91 -21.26 -12.09
N ALA A 144 9.40 -20.31 -11.29
CA ALA A 144 9.43 -20.39 -9.85
C ALA A 144 8.60 -21.57 -9.33
N VAL A 145 9.18 -22.35 -8.42
CA VAL A 145 8.49 -23.40 -7.68
C VAL A 145 7.96 -22.82 -6.38
N ARG A 146 6.66 -22.99 -6.13
CA ARG A 146 5.99 -22.52 -4.92
C ARG A 146 5.61 -23.69 -4.02
N GLN A 147 5.95 -23.57 -2.76
CA GLN A 147 5.60 -24.53 -1.72
C GLN A 147 4.81 -23.82 -0.62
N PRO A 148 3.56 -24.19 -0.36
CA PRO A 148 2.78 -23.61 0.74
C PRO A 148 3.46 -23.88 2.08
N LEU A 149 3.52 -22.86 2.96
CA LEU A 149 4.03 -22.96 4.32
C LEU A 149 2.93 -22.74 5.36
N GLY A 150 1.90 -21.95 5.01
CA GLY A 150 0.81 -21.64 5.91
C GLY A 150 0.17 -20.28 5.62
N GLU A 151 -0.51 -19.77 6.63
CA GLU A 151 -1.24 -18.51 6.54
C GLU A 151 -0.92 -17.61 7.73
N ALA A 152 -1.12 -16.31 7.54
CA ALA A 152 -1.05 -15.29 8.58
C ALA A 152 -2.32 -14.45 8.55
N ALA A 153 -3.04 -14.39 9.66
CA ALA A 153 -4.19 -13.49 9.78
C ALA A 153 -3.71 -12.08 10.15
N ARG A 154 -4.21 -11.09 9.44
CA ARG A 154 -4.08 -9.69 9.82
C ARG A 154 -5.31 -9.29 10.61
N THR A 155 -5.13 -8.96 11.89
CA THR A 155 -6.23 -8.63 12.79
C THR A 155 -6.16 -7.18 13.26
N TRP A 156 -7.32 -6.58 13.44
CA TRP A 156 -7.49 -5.26 14.04
C TRP A 156 -8.60 -5.29 15.07
N ARG A 157 -8.29 -4.95 16.32
CA ARG A 157 -9.26 -4.97 17.45
C ARG A 157 -10.06 -6.29 17.54
N GLY A 158 -9.38 -7.43 17.35
CA GLY A 158 -10.00 -8.75 17.39
C GLY A 158 -10.75 -9.17 16.12
N LEU A 159 -10.88 -8.29 15.11
CA LEU A 159 -11.49 -8.62 13.83
C LEU A 159 -10.42 -9.01 12.80
N THR A 160 -10.60 -10.14 12.14
CA THR A 160 -9.76 -10.51 10.99
C THR A 160 -10.09 -9.64 9.79
N MET A 161 -9.13 -8.83 9.40
CA MET A 161 -9.25 -7.91 8.26
C MET A 161 -8.94 -8.63 6.95
N ASP A 162 -7.81 -9.35 6.90
CA ASP A 162 -7.35 -10.14 5.75
C ASP A 162 -6.61 -11.38 6.22
N THR A 163 -6.52 -12.37 5.34
CA THR A 163 -5.64 -13.53 5.48
C THR A 163 -4.57 -13.47 4.40
N TYR A 164 -3.33 -13.71 4.79
CA TYR A 164 -2.16 -13.75 3.93
C TYR A 164 -1.67 -15.18 3.79
N VAL A 165 -1.41 -15.60 2.57
CA VAL A 165 -0.73 -16.87 2.28
C VAL A 165 0.78 -16.67 2.35
N LEU A 166 1.46 -17.66 2.89
CA LEU A 166 2.91 -17.74 3.00
C LEU A 166 3.39 -18.93 2.18
N GLN A 167 4.23 -18.67 1.17
CA GLN A 167 4.73 -19.72 0.28
C GLN A 167 6.23 -19.56 0.09
N LYS A 168 6.98 -20.63 0.25
CA LYS A 168 8.38 -20.66 -0.15
C LYS A 168 8.47 -20.62 -1.67
N ILE A 169 9.33 -19.76 -2.21
CA ILE A 169 9.62 -19.69 -3.63
C ILE A 169 11.09 -20.04 -3.87
N THR A 170 11.33 -20.88 -4.88
CA THR A 170 12.66 -21.24 -5.36
C THR A 170 12.71 -21.12 -6.88
N ASN A 171 13.90 -21.09 -7.45
CA ASN A 171 14.12 -20.96 -8.91
C ASN A 171 13.49 -19.69 -9.52
N TRP A 172 13.23 -18.66 -8.72
CA TRP A 172 12.78 -17.38 -9.25
C TRP A 172 13.96 -16.56 -9.75
N THR A 173 13.84 -16.08 -11.00
CA THR A 173 14.83 -15.20 -11.61
C THR A 173 14.17 -13.88 -11.99
N PRO A 174 14.78 -12.73 -11.63
CA PRO A 174 14.23 -11.41 -11.89
C PRO A 174 13.96 -11.12 -13.37
N GLU A 175 14.74 -11.72 -14.25
CA GLU A 175 14.67 -11.52 -15.70
C GLU A 175 13.44 -12.19 -16.33
N LEU A 176 12.88 -13.20 -15.67
CA LEU A 176 11.75 -13.97 -16.17
C LEU A 176 10.39 -13.41 -15.74
N SER A 177 10.38 -12.36 -14.93
CA SER A 177 9.14 -11.68 -14.62
C SER A 177 8.73 -10.81 -15.81
N PRO A 178 7.68 -11.18 -16.58
CA PRO A 178 7.30 -10.40 -17.75
C PRO A 178 6.95 -8.98 -17.33
N PRO A 179 7.30 -7.97 -18.11
CA PRO A 179 6.80 -6.63 -17.90
C PRO A 179 5.27 -6.68 -18.01
N PRO A 180 4.51 -5.94 -17.18
CA PRO A 180 3.09 -5.81 -17.38
C PRO A 180 2.83 -5.28 -18.79
N ASP A 181 1.96 -5.91 -19.56
CA ASP A 181 1.59 -5.58 -20.94
C ASP A 181 0.86 -4.23 -21.07
N THR A 182 1.11 -3.31 -20.19
CA THR A 182 0.51 -1.98 -20.25
C THR A 182 1.46 -0.99 -20.93
N PRO A 183 0.97 -0.18 -21.89
CA PRO A 183 1.80 0.76 -22.65
C PRO A 183 2.53 1.79 -21.79
N PHE A 184 2.14 1.95 -20.53
CA PHE A 184 2.80 2.84 -19.56
C PHE A 184 4.01 2.22 -18.85
N TYR A 185 4.21 0.91 -18.94
CA TYR A 185 5.28 0.20 -18.26
C TYR A 185 6.24 -0.44 -19.28
N ARG A 186 6.81 0.35 -20.17
CA ARG A 186 8.00 -0.13 -20.87
C ARG A 186 9.08 -0.37 -19.83
N TRP A 187 9.36 -1.63 -19.58
CA TRP A 187 10.46 -2.04 -18.74
C TRP A 187 11.75 -1.52 -19.36
N HIS A 188 12.35 -0.51 -18.76
CA HIS A 188 13.73 -0.19 -19.02
C HIS A 188 14.53 -1.05 -18.03
N PRO A 189 15.39 -1.97 -18.50
CA PRO A 189 16.38 -2.55 -17.63
C PRO A 189 17.17 -1.38 -17.08
N LEU A 190 16.98 -1.07 -15.80
CA LEU A 190 17.84 -0.11 -15.14
C LEU A 190 19.21 -0.73 -15.21
N ALA A 191 20.12 -0.03 -15.85
CA ALA A 191 21.51 -0.37 -15.77
C ALA A 191 21.82 -0.62 -14.30
N GLU A 192 22.37 -1.77 -13.99
CA GLU A 192 22.69 -2.22 -12.63
C GLU A 192 23.57 -1.23 -11.85
N ASN A 193 24.06 -0.20 -12.51
CA ASN A 193 25.00 0.81 -12.04
C ASN A 193 24.37 2.13 -11.58
N GLY A 194 23.05 2.20 -11.41
CA GLY A 194 22.41 3.40 -10.86
C GLY A 194 22.44 4.65 -11.74
N ALA A 195 22.85 4.55 -12.98
CA ALA A 195 22.78 5.64 -13.94
C ALA A 195 21.34 5.79 -14.41
N VAL A 196 20.64 6.75 -13.88
CA VAL A 196 19.39 7.26 -14.46
C VAL A 196 19.73 7.76 -15.86
N PRO A 197 19.12 7.22 -16.94
CA PRO A 197 19.36 7.77 -18.27
C PRO A 197 18.90 9.22 -18.27
N SER A 198 19.85 10.14 -18.35
CA SER A 198 19.59 11.55 -18.54
C SER A 198 19.02 11.75 -19.93
N ARG A 199 17.76 12.10 -20.02
CA ARG A 199 16.95 12.49 -21.17
C ARG A 199 15.96 11.45 -21.65
N ILE A 200 14.75 11.58 -21.13
CA ILE A 200 13.57 11.46 -21.99
C ILE A 200 13.52 12.75 -22.80
N THR A 201 14.18 12.80 -23.93
CA THR A 201 13.90 13.84 -24.93
C THR A 201 12.53 13.55 -25.49
N GLY A 202 11.54 14.27 -24.96
CA GLY A 202 10.17 14.21 -25.43
C GLY A 202 10.12 14.60 -26.91
N ASN A 203 9.66 13.69 -27.73
CA ASN A 203 9.15 14.00 -29.04
C ASN A 203 7.74 14.61 -28.85
N THR A 204 7.67 15.93 -28.71
CA THR A 204 6.41 16.67 -28.79
C THR A 204 5.97 16.74 -30.26
N GLY A 205 5.46 15.62 -30.76
CA GLY A 205 4.77 15.55 -32.04
C GLY A 205 3.30 15.90 -31.82
N ARG A 206 2.97 17.13 -32.18
CA ARG A 206 1.67 17.72 -32.59
C ARG A 206 0.48 16.76 -32.54
N LEU A 207 -0.46 17.08 -31.65
CA LEU A 207 -1.85 16.72 -31.82
C LEU A 207 -2.58 17.93 -32.43
N PHE A 208 -3.10 17.77 -33.64
CA PHE A 208 -4.25 18.50 -34.13
C PHE A 208 -5.51 17.76 -33.71
#